data_339ec73a72c354e7e60e2ed070d8d07c
#
_entry.id   339ec73a72c354e7e60e2ed070d8d07c
#
_cell.length_a   1.000
_cell.length_b   1.000
_cell.length_c   1.000
_cell.angle_alpha   90.00
_cell.angle_beta   90.00
_cell.angle_gamma   90.00
#
_symmetry.space_group_name_H-M   'P 1'
#
loop_
_entity.id
_entity.type
_entity.pdbx_description
1 polymer ?
#
loop_
_entity_poly.entity_id
_entity_poly.type
_entity_poly.pdbx_seq_one_letter_code
_entity_poly.pdbx_strand_id
1 'polypeptide(L)'
;VTLKASHQWPGTPRADGSFDPRHEMVQIIADEVKKANVGIDIRIYPAKSLYKPKEQWKPMTTGQLDISAFPLAYASKFHPEFDATLMPGTVKNHKHALRFNKGPMMTEIKKIINNAGVVVLSDAWLGGGFASKTKCIKNPSDAKGQVMRAAGKAFNQMLEAAGAGIQSMPSSEIYTGLQTGVLTGANTSSGSFVSYKIYEQVSCATPPGKFGLWFMYEPILMSKKSFDALNSKQQKALMKAGKVAEKYMTAQVENLDKKFEDAYKAAGVKLVYMDAKDHAAWVEIAKKSSHKAFADKVPGGDKLMEMALAVK
;
A
#
# COMPACT_ATOMS: atom_id res chain seq x y z
N VAL A 1 24.13 16.24 -7.48
CA VAL A 1 23.65 15.61 -6.23
C VAL A 1 23.14 14.22 -6.55
N THR A 2 23.58 13.20 -5.79
CA THR A 2 23.06 11.82 -5.94
C THR A 2 22.13 11.53 -4.78
N LEU A 3 20.87 11.15 -5.09
CA LEU A 3 19.85 10.76 -4.13
C LEU A 3 19.66 9.25 -4.14
N LYS A 4 19.48 8.65 -2.96
CA LYS A 4 19.19 7.22 -2.79
C LYS A 4 17.68 7.00 -2.68
N ALA A 5 17.13 6.14 -3.55
CA ALA A 5 15.73 5.73 -3.51
C ALA A 5 15.65 4.23 -3.16
N SER A 6 14.84 3.86 -2.18
CA SER A 6 14.69 2.48 -1.71
C SER A 6 13.23 2.04 -1.72
N HIS A 7 12.99 0.77 -2.04
CA HIS A 7 11.68 0.14 -1.91
C HIS A 7 11.77 -1.40 -1.83
N GLN A 8 10.66 -2.05 -1.49
CA GLN A 8 10.64 -3.50 -1.27
C GLN A 8 10.33 -4.34 -2.51
N TRP A 9 9.77 -3.76 -3.57
CA TRP A 9 9.30 -4.49 -4.73
C TRP A 9 10.43 -4.85 -5.70
N PRO A 10 10.24 -5.91 -6.53
CA PRO A 10 11.25 -6.29 -7.53
C PRO A 10 11.57 -5.14 -8.49
N GLY A 11 12.85 -4.98 -8.83
CA GLY A 11 13.34 -4.08 -9.87
C GLY A 11 13.60 -4.79 -11.20
N THR A 12 13.14 -6.04 -11.34
CA THR A 12 13.19 -6.81 -12.56
C THR A 12 11.81 -6.85 -13.23
N PRO A 13 11.75 -6.93 -14.57
CA PRO A 13 10.48 -7.03 -15.26
C PRO A 13 9.74 -8.33 -14.94
N ARG A 14 8.43 -8.27 -14.96
CA ARG A 14 7.51 -9.40 -14.93
C ARG A 14 7.57 -10.19 -16.25
N ALA A 15 6.87 -11.33 -16.32
CA ALA A 15 6.79 -12.14 -17.52
C ALA A 15 6.21 -11.39 -18.75
N ASP A 16 5.33 -10.41 -18.52
CA ASP A 16 4.76 -9.55 -19.56
C ASP A 16 5.66 -8.35 -19.93
N GLY A 17 6.88 -8.29 -19.41
CA GLY A 17 7.83 -7.20 -19.61
C GLY A 17 7.57 -5.95 -18.78
N SER A 18 6.46 -5.88 -18.05
CA SER A 18 6.16 -4.74 -17.16
C SER A 18 6.89 -4.86 -15.82
N PHE A 19 7.19 -3.72 -15.21
CA PHE A 19 7.72 -3.67 -13.85
C PHE A 19 6.63 -3.58 -12.79
N ASP A 20 7.01 -3.75 -11.51
CA ASP A 20 6.13 -3.37 -10.42
C ASP A 20 5.80 -1.87 -10.54
N PRO A 21 4.53 -1.45 -10.43
CA PRO A 21 4.16 -0.06 -10.68
C PRO A 21 4.79 0.93 -9.68
N ARG A 22 5.14 0.48 -8.48
CA ARG A 22 5.82 1.33 -7.48
C ARG A 22 7.30 1.49 -7.79
N HIS A 23 7.95 0.47 -8.36
CA HIS A 23 9.29 0.60 -8.94
C HIS A 23 9.25 1.58 -10.12
N GLU A 24 8.28 1.42 -11.01
CA GLU A 24 8.10 2.28 -12.18
C GLU A 24 7.86 3.74 -11.80
N MET A 25 7.08 4.03 -10.74
CA MET A 25 6.94 5.40 -10.24
C MET A 25 8.28 6.02 -9.84
N VAL A 26 9.13 5.27 -9.14
CA VAL A 26 10.46 5.77 -8.75
C VAL A 26 11.35 5.96 -9.97
N GLN A 27 11.28 5.05 -10.95
CA GLN A 27 12.02 5.17 -12.22
C GLN A 27 11.57 6.38 -13.02
N ILE A 28 10.25 6.63 -13.12
CA ILE A 28 9.70 7.82 -13.78
C ILE A 28 10.24 9.10 -13.11
N ILE A 29 10.26 9.15 -11.78
CA ILE A 29 10.82 10.33 -11.09
C ILE A 29 12.30 10.51 -11.44
N ALA A 30 13.09 9.43 -11.45
CA ALA A 30 14.50 9.48 -11.80
C ALA A 30 14.71 9.99 -13.24
N ASP A 31 13.93 9.47 -14.18
CA ASP A 31 14.03 9.81 -15.61
C ASP A 31 13.60 11.27 -15.87
N GLU A 32 12.50 11.71 -15.27
CA GLU A 32 12.01 13.09 -15.42
C GLU A 32 12.98 14.13 -14.83
N VAL A 33 13.57 13.82 -13.68
CA VAL A 33 14.59 14.68 -13.07
C VAL A 33 15.87 14.72 -13.91
N LYS A 34 16.28 13.57 -14.47
CA LYS A 34 17.41 13.49 -15.40
C LYS A 34 17.16 14.31 -16.67
N LYS A 35 15.96 14.19 -17.27
CA LYS A 35 15.53 15.02 -18.43
C LYS A 35 15.54 16.52 -18.11
N ALA A 36 15.17 16.91 -16.89
CA ALA A 36 15.18 18.30 -16.46
C ALA A 36 16.59 18.89 -16.35
N ASN A 37 17.63 18.06 -16.35
CA ASN A 37 19.05 18.43 -16.30
C ASN A 37 19.36 19.45 -15.19
N VAL A 38 18.91 19.14 -13.97
CA VAL A 38 19.07 20.01 -12.80
C VAL A 38 20.21 19.58 -11.87
N GLY A 39 21.09 18.67 -12.33
CA GLY A 39 22.23 18.18 -11.55
C GLY A 39 21.84 17.22 -10.43
N ILE A 40 20.71 16.52 -10.57
CA ILE A 40 20.30 15.43 -9.67
C ILE A 40 20.40 14.10 -10.43
N ASP A 41 20.97 13.10 -9.77
CA ASP A 41 20.92 11.69 -10.16
C ASP A 41 20.20 10.90 -9.05
N ILE A 42 19.33 9.95 -9.40
CA ILE A 42 18.61 9.12 -8.42
C ILE A 42 19.05 7.67 -8.60
N ARG A 43 19.70 7.12 -7.56
CA ARG A 43 20.10 5.73 -7.51
C ARG A 43 19.04 4.90 -6.82
N ILE A 44 18.45 3.94 -7.57
CA ILE A 44 17.34 3.11 -7.10
C ILE A 44 17.89 1.80 -6.50
N TYR A 45 17.41 1.46 -5.30
CA TYR A 45 17.70 0.25 -4.56
C TYR A 45 16.40 -0.55 -4.37
N PRO A 46 16.04 -1.41 -5.34
CA PRO A 46 14.83 -2.21 -5.28
C PRO A 46 14.98 -3.44 -4.38
N ALA A 47 13.89 -4.19 -4.23
CA ALA A 47 13.87 -5.51 -3.56
C ALA A 47 14.49 -5.49 -2.14
N LYS A 48 14.26 -4.42 -1.38
CA LYS A 48 14.81 -4.23 -0.02
C LYS A 48 16.35 -4.32 0.08
N SER A 49 17.06 -4.02 -1.02
CA SER A 49 18.52 -4.14 -1.08
C SER A 49 19.28 -3.12 -0.23
N LEU A 50 18.65 -1.99 0.16
CA LEU A 50 19.28 -0.99 1.02
C LEU A 50 18.71 -1.01 2.45
N TYR A 51 17.38 -1.01 2.60
CA TYR A 51 16.69 -1.06 3.89
C TYR A 51 15.55 -2.08 3.84
N LYS A 52 15.29 -2.75 4.97
CA LYS A 52 14.10 -3.59 5.11
C LYS A 52 12.82 -2.76 5.00
N PRO A 53 11.70 -3.34 4.55
CA PRO A 53 10.49 -2.59 4.22
C PRO A 53 9.97 -1.70 5.36
N LYS A 54 9.90 -2.22 6.58
CA LYS A 54 9.40 -1.49 7.76
C LYS A 54 10.44 -0.59 8.44
N GLU A 55 11.69 -0.61 7.96
CA GLU A 55 12.80 0.15 8.55
C GLU A 55 13.13 1.43 7.77
N GLN A 56 12.45 1.72 6.66
CA GLN A 56 12.76 2.85 5.78
C GLN A 56 12.31 4.22 6.33
N TRP A 57 11.29 4.25 7.20
CA TRP A 57 10.73 5.50 7.72
C TRP A 57 11.77 6.33 8.50
N LYS A 58 12.42 5.73 9.47
CA LYS A 58 13.38 6.45 10.33
C LYS A 58 14.58 7.01 9.55
N PRO A 59 15.25 6.26 8.65
CA PRO A 59 16.27 6.82 7.76
C PRO A 59 15.80 8.00 6.91
N MET A 60 14.53 8.02 6.44
CA MET A 60 13.99 9.18 5.74
C MET A 60 13.86 10.39 6.66
N THR A 61 13.31 10.24 7.87
CA THR A 61 13.17 11.36 8.81
C THR A 61 14.49 11.98 9.24
N THR A 62 15.59 11.23 9.15
CA THR A 62 16.95 11.67 9.54
C THR A 62 17.84 12.08 8.36
N GLY A 63 17.40 11.89 7.12
CA GLY A 63 18.14 12.19 5.90
C GLY A 63 19.22 11.16 5.53
N GLN A 64 19.12 9.94 6.07
CA GLN A 64 20.01 8.82 5.69
C GLN A 64 19.50 8.08 4.44
N LEU A 65 18.20 8.15 4.20
CA LEU A 65 17.52 7.72 2.98
C LEU A 65 16.78 8.92 2.37
N ASP A 66 17.00 9.18 1.08
CA ASP A 66 16.43 10.35 0.44
C ASP A 66 15.00 10.13 -0.03
N ILE A 67 14.74 9.02 -0.73
CA ILE A 67 13.44 8.72 -1.37
C ILE A 67 13.01 7.29 -1.03
N SER A 68 11.71 7.08 -0.83
CA SER A 68 11.14 5.74 -0.69
C SER A 68 9.75 5.65 -1.34
N ALA A 69 9.51 4.58 -2.09
CA ALA A 69 8.16 4.11 -2.32
C ALA A 69 7.75 3.31 -1.08
N PHE A 70 6.77 3.79 -0.32
CA PHE A 70 6.57 3.34 1.05
C PHE A 70 5.09 3.16 1.42
N PRO A 71 4.65 1.95 1.80
CA PRO A 71 3.33 1.74 2.40
C PRO A 71 3.22 2.51 3.71
N LEU A 72 2.41 3.57 3.75
CA LEU A 72 2.43 4.52 4.88
C LEU A 72 2.06 3.86 6.22
N ALA A 73 1.14 2.89 6.21
CA ALA A 73 0.77 2.14 7.41
C ALA A 73 1.94 1.33 8.04
N TYR A 74 3.05 1.12 7.33
CA TYR A 74 4.25 0.51 7.92
C TYR A 74 4.94 1.41 8.96
N ALA A 75 4.64 2.70 8.96
CA ALA A 75 5.15 3.67 9.93
C ALA A 75 4.17 3.93 11.11
N SER A 76 3.05 3.21 11.20
CA SER A 76 2.03 3.43 12.25
C SER A 76 2.54 3.24 13.68
N LYS A 77 3.66 2.51 13.87
CA LYS A 77 4.30 2.43 15.18
C LYS A 77 4.89 3.77 15.65
N PHE A 78 5.19 4.69 14.72
CA PHE A 78 5.68 6.03 15.00
C PHE A 78 4.56 7.07 15.01
N HIS A 79 3.59 6.88 14.11
CA HIS A 79 2.45 7.76 13.90
C HIS A 79 1.20 6.89 13.71
N PRO A 80 0.49 6.53 14.81
CA PRO A 80 -0.65 5.62 14.73
C PRO A 80 -1.79 6.16 13.86
N GLU A 81 -1.83 7.46 13.60
CA GLU A 81 -2.77 8.11 12.67
C GLU A 81 -2.66 7.56 11.24
N PHE A 82 -1.48 7.04 10.86
CA PHE A 82 -1.27 6.45 9.54
C PHE A 82 -2.08 5.17 9.29
N ASP A 83 -2.60 4.52 10.33
CA ASP A 83 -3.54 3.41 10.16
C ASP A 83 -4.83 3.83 9.44
N ALA A 84 -5.20 5.12 9.47
CA ALA A 84 -6.33 5.65 8.71
C ALA A 84 -6.18 5.45 7.19
N THR A 85 -4.94 5.35 6.69
CA THR A 85 -4.64 5.15 5.26
C THR A 85 -4.69 3.70 4.80
N LEU A 86 -5.04 2.78 5.70
CA LEU A 86 -5.33 1.37 5.43
C LEU A 86 -6.51 0.90 6.29
N MET A 87 -7.50 1.74 6.50
CA MET A 87 -8.66 1.38 7.30
C MET A 87 -9.65 0.55 6.46
N PRO A 88 -10.02 -0.68 6.89
CA PRO A 88 -10.88 -1.56 6.10
C PRO A 88 -12.22 -0.90 5.74
N GLY A 89 -12.60 -0.97 4.47
CA GLY A 89 -13.91 -0.56 3.96
C GLY A 89 -14.15 0.96 3.92
N THR A 90 -13.16 1.81 4.22
CA THR A 90 -13.34 3.27 4.12
C THR A 90 -13.23 3.77 2.68
N VAL A 91 -12.33 3.20 1.88
CA VAL A 91 -12.18 3.50 0.45
C VAL A 91 -12.95 2.47 -0.36
N LYS A 92 -13.84 2.92 -1.23
CA LYS A 92 -14.80 2.06 -1.94
C LYS A 92 -14.28 1.55 -3.30
N ASN A 93 -13.50 2.37 -3.99
CA ASN A 93 -12.94 2.08 -5.31
C ASN A 93 -11.84 3.10 -5.66
N HIS A 94 -11.17 2.93 -6.81
CA HIS A 94 -10.09 3.82 -7.25
C HIS A 94 -10.53 5.28 -7.42
N LYS A 95 -11.71 5.54 -7.95
CA LYS A 95 -12.26 6.91 -8.07
C LYS A 95 -12.49 7.55 -6.70
N HIS A 96 -12.96 6.75 -5.74
CA HIS A 96 -13.11 7.21 -4.35
C HIS A 96 -11.76 7.52 -3.72
N ALA A 97 -10.72 6.69 -3.95
CA ALA A 97 -9.36 6.92 -3.49
C ALA A 97 -8.79 8.27 -3.98
N LEU A 98 -9.07 8.65 -5.24
CA LEU A 98 -8.66 9.95 -5.78
C LEU A 98 -9.33 11.13 -5.06
N ARG A 99 -10.59 10.97 -4.64
CA ARG A 99 -11.27 11.99 -3.82
C ARG A 99 -10.68 12.06 -2.41
N PHE A 100 -10.27 10.93 -1.84
CA PHE A 100 -9.55 10.90 -0.56
C PHE A 100 -8.30 11.77 -0.57
N ASN A 101 -7.51 11.75 -1.65
CA ASN A 101 -6.30 12.57 -1.77
C ASN A 101 -6.55 14.07 -1.60
N LYS A 102 -7.76 14.53 -1.93
CA LYS A 102 -8.20 15.93 -1.83
C LYS A 102 -9.04 16.20 -0.57
N GLY A 103 -9.31 15.16 0.20
CA GLY A 103 -10.18 15.23 1.38
C GLY A 103 -9.43 15.73 2.63
N PRO A 104 -10.20 16.14 3.66
CA PRO A 104 -9.64 16.69 4.90
C PRO A 104 -8.78 15.67 5.66
N MET A 105 -9.14 14.38 5.67
CA MET A 105 -8.33 13.35 6.32
C MET A 105 -6.91 13.31 5.74
N MET A 106 -6.76 13.26 4.40
CA MET A 106 -5.44 13.22 3.77
C MET A 106 -4.68 14.54 3.92
N THR A 107 -5.38 15.67 4.07
CA THR A 107 -4.74 16.94 4.42
C THR A 107 -4.05 16.84 5.78
N GLU A 108 -4.73 16.31 6.80
CA GLU A 108 -4.13 16.10 8.13
C GLU A 108 -3.02 15.05 8.10
N ILE A 109 -3.20 13.92 7.41
CA ILE A 109 -2.16 12.90 7.25
C ILE A 109 -0.89 13.49 6.61
N LYS A 110 -1.02 14.26 5.53
CA LYS A 110 0.13 14.91 4.86
C LYS A 110 0.83 15.94 5.76
N LYS A 111 0.07 16.62 6.61
CA LYS A 111 0.63 17.52 7.62
C LYS A 111 1.45 16.75 8.66
N ILE A 112 0.96 15.61 9.14
CA ILE A 112 1.72 14.74 10.06
C ILE A 112 3.00 14.23 9.38
N ILE A 113 2.93 13.78 8.12
CA ILE A 113 4.09 13.36 7.33
C ILE A 113 5.14 14.49 7.28
N ASN A 114 4.69 15.72 6.94
CA ASN A 114 5.58 16.87 6.83
C ASN A 114 6.23 17.25 8.17
N ASN A 115 5.44 17.26 9.24
CA ASN A 115 5.93 17.54 10.59
C ASN A 115 6.93 16.48 11.09
N ALA A 116 6.82 15.25 10.60
CA ALA A 116 7.76 14.18 10.89
C ALA A 116 9.07 14.27 10.08
N GLY A 117 9.22 15.29 9.24
CA GLY A 117 10.43 15.50 8.43
C GLY A 117 10.43 14.75 7.10
N VAL A 118 9.25 14.51 6.52
CA VAL A 118 9.08 13.81 5.23
C VAL A 118 8.19 14.64 4.30
N VAL A 119 8.48 14.62 3.01
CA VAL A 119 7.72 15.28 1.95
C VAL A 119 7.06 14.22 1.06
N VAL A 120 5.82 14.43 0.65
CA VAL A 120 5.14 13.60 -0.34
C VAL A 120 5.48 14.11 -1.74
N LEU A 121 6.16 13.31 -2.55
CA LEU A 121 6.43 13.61 -3.96
C LEU A 121 5.28 13.19 -4.87
N SER A 122 4.65 12.05 -4.56
CA SER A 122 3.61 11.46 -5.40
C SER A 122 2.61 10.69 -4.55
N ASP A 123 1.33 10.94 -4.75
CA ASP A 123 0.26 10.16 -4.14
C ASP A 123 0.03 8.86 -4.92
N ALA A 124 -0.24 7.77 -4.20
CA ALA A 124 -0.69 6.52 -4.81
C ALA A 124 -1.61 5.76 -3.86
N TRP A 125 -2.73 5.27 -4.39
CA TRP A 125 -3.64 4.37 -3.71
C TRP A 125 -3.81 3.10 -4.55
N LEU A 126 -3.64 1.94 -3.94
CA LEU A 126 -3.80 0.66 -4.60
C LEU A 126 -4.95 -0.12 -3.97
N GLY A 127 -5.77 -0.72 -4.80
CA GLY A 127 -6.73 -1.74 -4.40
C GLY A 127 -6.05 -3.09 -4.19
N GLY A 128 -6.71 -3.96 -3.47
CA GLY A 128 -6.22 -5.30 -3.19
C GLY A 128 -7.32 -6.25 -2.75
N GLY A 129 -6.93 -7.45 -2.37
CA GLY A 129 -7.86 -8.50 -2.03
C GLY A 129 -7.28 -9.54 -1.09
N PHE A 130 -7.82 -10.75 -1.17
CA PHE A 130 -7.39 -11.90 -0.40
C PHE A 130 -6.85 -13.01 -1.31
N ALA A 131 -5.97 -13.84 -0.78
CA ALA A 131 -5.63 -15.13 -1.36
C ALA A 131 -5.41 -16.16 -0.25
N SER A 132 -5.72 -17.43 -0.52
CA SER A 132 -5.64 -18.51 0.46
C SER A 132 -5.21 -19.82 -0.16
N LYS A 133 -4.45 -20.61 0.59
CA LYS A 133 -4.04 -21.97 0.22
C LYS A 133 -5.19 -22.97 0.28
N THR A 134 -6.17 -22.76 1.16
CA THR A 134 -7.12 -23.78 1.53
C THR A 134 -8.56 -23.39 1.20
N LYS A 135 -9.08 -22.33 1.81
CA LYS A 135 -10.47 -21.93 1.69
C LYS A 135 -10.57 -20.52 1.09
N CYS A 136 -11.42 -20.35 0.10
CA CYS A 136 -11.72 -19.02 -0.44
C CYS A 136 -12.25 -18.09 0.65
N ILE A 137 -11.86 -16.83 0.60
CA ILE A 137 -12.26 -15.82 1.58
C ILE A 137 -13.22 -14.83 0.90
N LYS A 138 -14.51 -14.94 1.16
CA LYS A 138 -15.54 -14.01 0.70
C LYS A 138 -16.10 -13.18 1.86
N ASN A 139 -16.51 -13.85 2.92
CA ASN A 139 -17.11 -13.23 4.08
C ASN A 139 -16.28 -13.52 5.35
N PRO A 140 -16.57 -12.85 6.48
CA PRO A 140 -15.75 -12.99 7.69
C PRO A 140 -15.63 -14.43 8.22
N SER A 141 -16.68 -15.26 8.10
CA SER A 141 -16.64 -16.65 8.58
C SER A 141 -15.62 -17.51 7.82
N ASP A 142 -15.25 -17.12 6.61
CA ASP A 142 -14.24 -17.82 5.80
C ASP A 142 -12.81 -17.62 6.34
N ALA A 143 -12.57 -16.54 7.06
CA ALA A 143 -11.26 -16.24 7.68
C ALA A 143 -11.05 -17.00 8.99
N LYS A 144 -12.13 -17.54 9.61
CA LYS A 144 -12.04 -18.24 10.88
C LYS A 144 -11.13 -19.46 10.79
N GLY A 145 -10.16 -19.53 11.70
CA GLY A 145 -9.17 -20.60 11.78
C GLY A 145 -8.05 -20.54 10.75
N GLN A 146 -8.04 -19.57 9.84
CA GLN A 146 -6.91 -19.32 8.95
C GLN A 146 -5.82 -18.52 9.68
N VAL A 147 -4.56 -18.72 9.28
CA VAL A 147 -3.43 -17.88 9.70
C VAL A 147 -3.16 -16.89 8.59
N MET A 148 -3.54 -15.63 8.83
CA MET A 148 -3.57 -14.58 7.81
C MET A 148 -2.43 -13.58 7.99
N ARG A 149 -1.85 -13.15 6.88
CA ARG A 149 -1.04 -11.95 6.83
C ARG A 149 -1.94 -10.74 6.55
N ALA A 150 -1.76 -9.69 7.33
CA ALA A 150 -2.30 -8.39 6.99
C ALA A 150 -1.21 -7.31 6.96
N ALA A 151 -1.47 -6.24 6.21
CA ALA A 151 -0.50 -5.19 5.95
C ALA A 151 -0.30 -4.22 7.14
N GLY A 152 -1.29 -4.04 7.99
CA GLY A 152 -1.26 -3.08 9.09
C GLY A 152 -2.24 -3.44 10.21
N LYS A 153 -2.15 -2.69 11.30
CA LYS A 153 -2.88 -2.94 12.54
C LYS A 153 -4.40 -2.98 12.36
N ALA A 154 -4.95 -2.08 11.54
CA ALA A 154 -6.40 -2.03 11.33
C ALA A 154 -6.94 -3.32 10.68
N PHE A 155 -6.26 -3.84 9.65
CA PHE A 155 -6.63 -5.13 9.06
C PHE A 155 -6.37 -6.31 10.00
N ASN A 156 -5.27 -6.30 10.78
CA ASN A 156 -5.04 -7.32 11.79
C ASN A 156 -6.23 -7.42 12.75
N GLN A 157 -6.67 -6.30 13.32
CA GLN A 157 -7.79 -6.26 14.28
C GLN A 157 -9.10 -6.75 13.68
N MET A 158 -9.40 -6.40 12.41
CA MET A 158 -10.60 -6.89 11.74
C MET A 158 -10.54 -8.40 11.51
N LEU A 159 -9.41 -8.93 11.05
CA LEU A 159 -9.23 -10.36 10.79
C LEU A 159 -9.24 -11.18 12.09
N GLU A 160 -8.61 -10.69 13.15
CA GLU A 160 -8.68 -11.29 14.49
C GLU A 160 -10.12 -11.35 15.00
N ALA A 161 -10.88 -10.26 14.83
CA ALA A 161 -12.30 -10.22 15.18
C ALA A 161 -13.16 -11.20 14.34
N ALA A 162 -12.71 -11.54 13.13
CA ALA A 162 -13.31 -12.59 12.30
C ALA A 162 -12.85 -14.02 12.66
N GLY A 163 -11.95 -14.17 13.64
CA GLY A 163 -11.47 -15.47 14.14
C GLY A 163 -10.23 -16.00 13.41
N ALA A 164 -9.50 -15.17 12.69
CA ALA A 164 -8.21 -15.52 12.09
C ALA A 164 -7.06 -15.37 13.08
N GLY A 165 -6.04 -16.21 12.97
CA GLY A 165 -4.72 -15.95 13.54
C GLY A 165 -3.96 -14.97 12.64
N ILE A 166 -3.11 -14.11 13.23
CA ILE A 166 -2.38 -13.08 12.48
C ILE A 166 -0.88 -13.26 12.57
N GLN A 167 -0.25 -13.16 11.39
CA GLN A 167 1.20 -12.99 11.24
C GLN A 167 1.49 -11.67 10.52
N SER A 168 2.07 -10.71 11.25
CA SER A 168 2.39 -9.38 10.71
C SER A 168 3.75 -9.36 10.05
N MET A 169 3.77 -9.25 8.73
CA MET A 169 5.00 -9.16 7.92
C MET A 169 4.82 -8.24 6.71
N PRO A 170 5.90 -7.71 6.12
CA PRO A 170 5.80 -6.96 4.87
C PRO A 170 5.35 -7.84 3.70
N SER A 171 4.80 -7.24 2.65
CA SER A 171 4.29 -7.99 1.49
C SER A 171 5.35 -8.82 0.77
N SER A 172 6.61 -8.39 0.83
CA SER A 172 7.76 -9.13 0.27
C SER A 172 8.07 -10.48 0.95
N GLU A 173 7.38 -10.81 2.04
CA GLU A 173 7.55 -12.06 2.79
C GLU A 173 6.35 -13.01 2.68
N ILE A 174 5.26 -12.56 2.02
CA ILE A 174 4.03 -13.36 1.89
C ILE A 174 4.30 -14.69 1.16
N TYR A 175 5.04 -14.65 0.04
CA TYR A 175 5.35 -15.84 -0.74
C TYR A 175 6.00 -16.93 0.13
N THR A 176 7.08 -16.58 0.83
CA THR A 176 7.79 -17.50 1.73
C THR A 176 6.90 -17.94 2.89
N GLY A 177 6.12 -17.05 3.48
CA GLY A 177 5.19 -17.38 4.56
C GLY A 177 4.14 -18.42 4.14
N LEU A 178 3.60 -18.30 2.93
CA LEU A 178 2.68 -19.29 2.36
C LEU A 178 3.41 -20.59 1.98
N GLN A 179 4.59 -20.49 1.36
CA GLN A 179 5.39 -21.66 0.95
C GLN A 179 5.77 -22.55 2.14
N THR A 180 6.20 -21.94 3.24
CA THR A 180 6.62 -22.65 4.46
C THR A 180 5.45 -23.06 5.38
N GLY A 181 4.22 -22.64 5.08
CA GLY A 181 3.04 -22.96 5.90
C GLY A 181 2.89 -22.10 7.15
N VAL A 182 3.71 -21.07 7.35
CA VAL A 182 3.53 -20.04 8.39
C VAL A 182 2.23 -19.28 8.19
N LEU A 183 1.85 -19.10 6.93
CA LEU A 183 0.58 -18.51 6.50
C LEU A 183 -0.30 -19.53 5.79
N THR A 184 -1.61 -19.43 5.96
CA THR A 184 -2.60 -20.10 5.11
C THR A 184 -3.30 -19.14 4.15
N GLY A 185 -3.23 -17.85 4.42
CA GLY A 185 -3.80 -16.81 3.57
C GLY A 185 -3.15 -15.45 3.80
N ALA A 186 -3.48 -14.51 2.92
CA ALA A 186 -2.97 -13.14 3.00
C ALA A 186 -3.93 -12.14 2.36
N ASN A 187 -3.84 -10.88 2.79
CA ASN A 187 -4.31 -9.75 2.02
C ASN A 187 -3.13 -8.85 1.62
N THR A 188 -3.22 -8.25 0.46
CA THR A 188 -2.26 -7.27 -0.05
C THR A 188 -2.81 -6.57 -1.29
N SER A 189 -2.03 -5.65 -1.88
CA SER A 189 -2.40 -4.97 -3.13
C SER A 189 -2.41 -5.92 -4.33
N SER A 190 -3.26 -5.63 -5.32
CA SER A 190 -3.30 -6.34 -6.61
C SER A 190 -1.91 -6.39 -7.27
N GLY A 191 -1.15 -5.29 -7.20
CA GLY A 191 0.22 -5.24 -7.69
C GLY A 191 1.16 -6.22 -6.98
N SER A 192 1.09 -6.34 -5.66
CA SER A 192 1.92 -7.28 -4.89
C SER A 192 1.56 -8.74 -5.15
N PHE A 193 0.28 -9.06 -5.32
CA PHE A 193 -0.17 -10.40 -5.68
C PHE A 193 0.50 -10.91 -6.98
N VAL A 194 0.70 -10.02 -7.95
CA VAL A 194 1.38 -10.35 -9.22
C VAL A 194 2.89 -10.31 -9.08
N SER A 195 3.46 -9.23 -8.52
CA SER A 195 4.90 -9.00 -8.47
C SER A 195 5.66 -10.03 -7.64
N TYR A 196 5.05 -10.55 -6.59
CA TYR A 196 5.62 -11.60 -5.74
C TYR A 196 5.16 -13.00 -6.12
N LYS A 197 4.47 -13.18 -7.26
CA LYS A 197 4.01 -14.48 -7.77
C LYS A 197 3.24 -15.31 -6.73
N ILE A 198 2.44 -14.66 -5.90
CA ILE A 198 1.72 -15.32 -4.80
C ILE A 198 0.76 -16.39 -5.33
N TYR A 199 0.32 -16.29 -6.60
CA TYR A 199 -0.49 -17.29 -7.30
C TYR A 199 0.14 -18.70 -7.33
N GLU A 200 1.47 -18.82 -7.18
CA GLU A 200 2.14 -20.13 -7.12
C GLU A 200 1.90 -20.86 -5.78
N GLN A 201 1.42 -20.17 -4.76
CA GLN A 201 1.32 -20.68 -3.39
C GLN A 201 -0.12 -20.78 -2.86
N VAL A 202 -1.11 -20.47 -3.69
CA VAL A 202 -2.53 -20.41 -3.26
C VAL A 202 -3.43 -21.15 -4.22
N SER A 203 -4.59 -21.60 -3.72
CA SER A 203 -5.61 -22.29 -4.53
C SER A 203 -6.82 -21.40 -4.83
N CYS A 204 -7.02 -20.33 -4.06
CA CYS A 204 -8.13 -19.41 -4.23
C CYS A 204 -7.71 -17.96 -3.98
N ALA A 205 -8.28 -17.04 -4.73
CA ALA A 205 -8.09 -15.61 -4.56
C ALA A 205 -9.41 -14.84 -4.70
N THR A 206 -9.47 -13.69 -4.03
CA THR A 206 -10.62 -12.78 -4.02
C THR A 206 -10.13 -11.41 -4.45
N PRO A 207 -10.17 -11.09 -5.76
CA PRO A 207 -9.82 -9.77 -6.26
C PRO A 207 -10.73 -8.68 -5.70
N PRO A 208 -10.34 -7.38 -5.76
CA PRO A 208 -11.16 -6.30 -5.22
C PRO A 208 -12.55 -6.21 -5.83
N GLY A 209 -12.69 -6.40 -7.15
CA GLY A 209 -13.97 -6.36 -7.83
C GLY A 209 -14.77 -5.09 -7.54
N LYS A 210 -16.12 -5.21 -7.58
CA LYS A 210 -17.03 -4.10 -7.27
C LYS A 210 -17.07 -3.75 -5.77
N PHE A 211 -16.80 -4.71 -4.91
CA PHE A 211 -16.92 -4.61 -3.46
C PHE A 211 -15.57 -4.82 -2.78
N GLY A 212 -14.56 -4.07 -3.22
CA GLY A 212 -13.23 -4.11 -2.63
C GLY A 212 -13.23 -3.59 -1.19
N LEU A 213 -12.53 -4.32 -0.32
CA LEU A 213 -12.41 -3.99 1.11
C LEU A 213 -11.06 -3.33 1.43
N TRP A 214 -10.03 -3.68 0.66
CA TRP A 214 -8.65 -3.31 0.90
C TRP A 214 -8.21 -2.20 -0.08
N PHE A 215 -7.85 -1.05 0.46
CA PHE A 215 -7.14 0.02 -0.23
C PHE A 215 -6.04 0.57 0.67
N MET A 216 -4.85 0.77 0.12
CA MET A 216 -3.69 1.25 0.86
C MET A 216 -3.05 2.44 0.16
N TYR A 217 -2.69 3.43 0.96
CA TYR A 217 -1.90 4.56 0.51
C TYR A 217 -0.41 4.18 0.48
N GLU A 218 0.17 4.16 -0.71
CA GLU A 218 1.56 3.77 -0.97
C GLU A 218 2.30 4.88 -1.75
N PRO A 219 2.53 6.06 -1.12
CA PRO A 219 3.11 7.23 -1.77
C PRO A 219 4.60 7.04 -2.10
N ILE A 220 5.12 7.93 -2.96
CA ILE A 220 6.54 8.19 -3.03
C ILE A 220 6.87 9.33 -2.09
N LEU A 221 7.71 9.04 -1.11
CA LEU A 221 8.10 9.94 -0.04
C LEU A 221 9.56 10.36 -0.19
N MET A 222 9.89 11.55 0.31
CA MET A 222 11.26 12.05 0.34
C MET A 222 11.59 12.62 1.72
N SER A 223 12.83 12.41 2.17
CA SER A 223 13.37 13.09 3.34
C SER A 223 13.25 14.61 3.17
N LYS A 224 12.61 15.28 4.14
CA LYS A 224 12.52 16.74 4.14
C LYS A 224 13.90 17.38 4.25
N LYS A 225 14.81 16.79 5.03
CA LYS A 225 16.19 17.26 5.15
C LYS A 225 16.91 17.22 3.80
N SER A 226 16.78 16.14 3.03
CA SER A 226 17.35 16.04 1.69
C SER A 226 16.68 17.00 0.71
N PHE A 227 15.35 17.17 0.79
CA PHE A 227 14.60 18.09 -0.06
C PHE A 227 14.98 19.55 0.19
N ASP A 228 15.06 19.97 1.45
CA ASP A 228 15.38 21.35 1.82
C ASP A 228 16.85 21.73 1.50
N ALA A 229 17.75 20.75 1.40
CA ALA A 229 19.14 20.96 0.97
C ALA A 229 19.29 21.24 -0.54
N LEU A 230 18.24 21.00 -1.33
CA LEU A 230 18.21 21.26 -2.76
C LEU A 230 17.84 22.71 -3.05
N ASN A 231 18.35 23.26 -4.18
CA ASN A 231 17.93 24.57 -4.63
C ASN A 231 16.50 24.54 -5.21
N SER A 232 15.86 25.71 -5.35
CA SER A 232 14.48 25.85 -5.82
C SER A 232 14.21 25.22 -7.19
N LYS A 233 15.19 25.22 -8.10
CA LYS A 233 15.04 24.59 -9.43
C LYS A 233 14.98 23.06 -9.30
N GLN A 234 15.81 22.48 -8.44
CA GLN A 234 15.86 21.06 -8.14
C GLN A 234 14.58 20.58 -7.43
N GLN A 235 14.13 21.32 -6.42
CA GLN A 235 12.88 21.03 -5.71
C GLN A 235 11.67 21.03 -6.66
N LYS A 236 11.56 22.05 -7.53
CA LYS A 236 10.49 22.13 -8.54
C LYS A 236 10.54 20.97 -9.53
N ALA A 237 11.74 20.54 -9.96
CA ALA A 237 11.89 19.40 -10.85
C ALA A 237 11.41 18.10 -10.20
N LEU A 238 11.76 17.83 -8.92
CA LEU A 238 11.30 16.67 -8.16
C LEU A 238 9.78 16.66 -7.98
N MET A 239 9.19 17.77 -7.58
CA MET A 239 7.73 17.88 -7.43
C MET A 239 6.99 17.66 -8.75
N LYS A 240 7.52 18.20 -9.86
CA LYS A 240 6.97 17.95 -11.20
C LYS A 240 7.08 16.49 -11.60
N ALA A 241 8.24 15.87 -11.39
CA ALA A 241 8.46 14.45 -11.65
C ALA A 241 7.52 13.56 -10.82
N GLY A 242 7.30 13.90 -9.55
CA GLY A 242 6.33 13.23 -8.69
C GLY A 242 4.91 13.29 -9.25
N LYS A 243 4.50 14.41 -9.85
CA LYS A 243 3.17 14.52 -10.49
C LYS A 243 3.06 13.68 -11.76
N VAL A 244 4.14 13.49 -12.51
CA VAL A 244 4.16 12.56 -13.67
C VAL A 244 3.98 11.13 -13.19
N ALA A 245 4.69 10.72 -12.13
CA ALA A 245 4.56 9.40 -11.54
C ALA A 245 3.16 9.15 -10.94
N GLU A 246 2.54 10.15 -10.30
CA GLU A 246 1.17 10.09 -9.79
C GLU A 246 0.16 9.86 -10.92
N LYS A 247 0.31 10.59 -12.03
CA LYS A 247 -0.55 10.41 -13.21
C LYS A 247 -0.39 9.01 -13.82
N TYR A 248 0.83 8.50 -13.89
CA TYR A 248 1.10 7.13 -14.33
C TYR A 248 0.35 6.13 -13.43
N MET A 249 0.52 6.19 -12.12
CA MET A 249 -0.14 5.26 -11.20
C MET A 249 -1.66 5.34 -11.30
N THR A 250 -2.22 6.54 -11.36
CA THR A 250 -3.68 6.74 -11.52
C THR A 250 -4.21 6.05 -12.77
N ALA A 251 -3.45 6.04 -13.86
CA ALA A 251 -3.83 5.34 -15.10
C ALA A 251 -3.66 3.81 -15.01
N GLN A 252 -2.85 3.31 -14.08
CA GLN A 252 -2.53 1.88 -13.97
C GLN A 252 -3.40 1.11 -13.00
N VAL A 253 -3.99 1.75 -11.98
CA VAL A 253 -4.58 1.04 -10.83
C VAL A 253 -5.70 0.06 -11.20
N GLU A 254 -6.58 0.41 -12.12
CA GLU A 254 -7.63 -0.51 -12.60
C GLU A 254 -7.05 -1.67 -13.42
N ASN A 255 -6.00 -1.42 -14.19
CA ASN A 255 -5.28 -2.46 -14.93
C ASN A 255 -4.52 -3.42 -14.00
N LEU A 256 -4.08 -2.98 -12.82
CA LEU A 256 -3.47 -3.85 -11.82
C LEU A 256 -4.45 -4.88 -11.28
N ASP A 257 -5.69 -4.51 -11.06
CA ASP A 257 -6.74 -5.44 -10.64
C ASP A 257 -7.00 -6.49 -11.71
N LYS A 258 -7.06 -6.06 -12.99
CA LYS A 258 -7.17 -6.99 -14.13
C LYS A 258 -5.96 -7.91 -14.25
N LYS A 259 -4.74 -7.41 -14.10
CA LYS A 259 -3.52 -8.24 -14.12
C LYS A 259 -3.51 -9.27 -13.00
N PHE A 260 -4.02 -8.92 -11.82
CA PHE A 260 -4.22 -9.87 -10.74
C PHE A 260 -5.14 -11.01 -11.18
N GLU A 261 -6.33 -10.70 -11.70
CA GLU A 261 -7.27 -11.72 -12.18
C GLU A 261 -6.67 -12.61 -13.27
N ASP A 262 -6.05 -12.00 -14.29
CA ASP A 262 -5.50 -12.71 -15.43
C ASP A 262 -4.35 -13.66 -15.02
N ALA A 263 -3.42 -13.20 -14.16
CA ALA A 263 -2.31 -14.01 -13.69
C ALA A 263 -2.78 -15.21 -12.85
N TYR A 264 -3.78 -15.01 -12.01
CA TYR A 264 -4.32 -16.06 -11.16
C TYR A 264 -5.15 -17.08 -11.95
N LYS A 265 -5.95 -16.63 -12.93
CA LYS A 265 -6.64 -17.52 -13.88
C LYS A 265 -5.62 -18.37 -14.66
N ALA A 266 -4.58 -17.75 -15.19
CA ALA A 266 -3.54 -18.45 -15.94
C ALA A 266 -2.80 -19.50 -15.09
N ALA A 267 -2.66 -19.25 -13.78
CA ALA A 267 -2.06 -20.18 -12.82
C ALA A 267 -3.04 -21.27 -12.32
N GLY A 268 -4.28 -21.29 -12.80
CA GLY A 268 -5.30 -22.26 -12.35
C GLY A 268 -5.87 -21.98 -10.96
N VAL A 269 -5.65 -20.80 -10.42
CA VAL A 269 -6.20 -20.39 -9.11
C VAL A 269 -7.67 -20.03 -9.26
N LYS A 270 -8.51 -20.58 -8.36
CA LYS A 270 -9.94 -20.25 -8.33
C LYS A 270 -10.14 -18.80 -7.92
N LEU A 271 -10.89 -18.04 -8.70
CA LEU A 271 -11.32 -16.69 -8.34
C LEU A 271 -12.74 -16.70 -7.80
N VAL A 272 -12.93 -15.96 -6.69
CA VAL A 272 -14.24 -15.66 -6.11
C VAL A 272 -14.34 -14.16 -5.88
N TYR A 273 -15.56 -13.64 -5.82
CA TYR A 273 -15.82 -12.22 -5.64
C TYR A 273 -16.77 -12.00 -4.47
N MET A 274 -16.50 -10.99 -3.68
CA MET A 274 -17.44 -10.53 -2.65
C MET A 274 -18.66 -9.90 -3.33
N ASP A 275 -19.83 -10.24 -2.83
CA ASP A 275 -21.05 -9.50 -3.13
C ASP A 275 -21.32 -8.40 -2.09
N ALA A 276 -22.44 -7.70 -2.23
CA ALA A 276 -22.81 -6.62 -1.31
C ALA A 276 -22.99 -7.10 0.14
N LYS A 277 -23.49 -8.33 0.32
CA LYS A 277 -23.71 -8.93 1.64
C LYS A 277 -22.39 -9.32 2.30
N ASP A 278 -21.50 -9.95 1.57
CA ASP A 278 -20.15 -10.29 2.04
C ASP A 278 -19.38 -9.03 2.48
N HIS A 279 -19.39 -8.00 1.65
CA HIS A 279 -18.73 -6.73 1.95
C HIS A 279 -19.33 -6.04 3.17
N ALA A 280 -20.67 -5.97 3.27
CA ALA A 280 -21.35 -5.39 4.43
C ALA A 280 -21.01 -6.13 5.74
N ALA A 281 -20.89 -7.46 5.71
CA ALA A 281 -20.49 -8.25 6.86
C ALA A 281 -19.05 -7.91 7.30
N TRP A 282 -18.11 -7.73 6.37
CA TRP A 282 -16.75 -7.29 6.69
C TRP A 282 -16.71 -5.89 7.28
N VAL A 283 -17.46 -4.94 6.69
CA VAL A 283 -17.54 -3.57 7.19
C VAL A 283 -18.12 -3.51 8.59
N GLU A 284 -19.12 -4.35 8.90
CA GLU A 284 -19.70 -4.42 10.23
C GLU A 284 -18.70 -4.89 11.29
N ILE A 285 -17.87 -5.91 10.97
CA ILE A 285 -16.78 -6.35 11.84
C ILE A 285 -15.72 -5.24 11.96
N ALA A 286 -15.33 -4.61 10.86
CA ALA A 286 -14.36 -3.53 10.89
C ALA A 286 -14.81 -2.37 11.80
N LYS A 287 -16.08 -1.97 11.74
CA LYS A 287 -16.66 -0.94 12.60
C LYS A 287 -16.54 -1.27 14.08
N LYS A 288 -16.84 -2.52 14.46
CA LYS A 288 -16.80 -2.99 15.84
C LYS A 288 -15.39 -3.27 16.37
N SER A 289 -14.42 -3.45 15.49
CA SER A 289 -13.02 -3.76 15.82
C SER A 289 -12.09 -2.60 15.49
N SER A 290 -11.55 -2.57 14.28
CA SER A 290 -10.50 -1.64 13.87
C SER A 290 -10.93 -0.17 13.87
N HIS A 291 -12.13 0.17 13.36
CA HIS A 291 -12.61 1.56 13.37
C HIS A 291 -12.77 2.08 14.79
N LYS A 292 -13.44 1.29 15.65
CA LYS A 292 -13.62 1.65 17.05
C LYS A 292 -12.29 1.76 17.79
N ALA A 293 -11.42 0.78 17.64
CA ALA A 293 -10.11 0.80 18.29
C ALA A 293 -9.24 1.98 17.84
N PHE A 294 -9.33 2.37 16.57
CA PHE A 294 -8.63 3.55 16.05
C PHE A 294 -9.20 4.84 16.63
N ALA A 295 -10.51 5.01 16.60
CA ALA A 295 -11.18 6.19 17.15
C ALA A 295 -10.92 6.38 18.65
N ASP A 296 -10.93 5.28 19.43
CA ASP A 296 -10.78 5.32 20.88
C ASP A 296 -9.33 5.48 21.36
N LYS A 297 -8.35 4.96 20.61
CA LYS A 297 -6.95 4.81 21.08
C LYS A 297 -5.95 5.72 20.40
N VAL A 298 -6.28 6.25 19.22
CA VAL A 298 -5.37 7.12 18.47
C VAL A 298 -5.75 8.59 18.74
N PRO A 299 -4.80 9.44 19.15
CA PRO A 299 -5.08 10.86 19.35
C PRO A 299 -5.69 11.50 18.09
N GLY A 300 -6.91 12.06 18.21
CA GLY A 300 -7.65 12.59 17.06
C GLY A 300 -8.18 11.54 16.08
N GLY A 301 -8.13 10.25 16.43
CA GLY A 301 -8.57 9.16 15.59
C GLY A 301 -10.07 9.19 15.28
N ASP A 302 -10.89 9.63 16.23
CA ASP A 302 -12.33 9.88 16.05
C ASP A 302 -12.60 10.89 14.91
N LYS A 303 -11.90 12.02 14.93
CA LYS A 303 -12.00 13.05 13.89
C LYS A 303 -11.49 12.57 12.53
N LEU A 304 -10.36 11.85 12.52
CA LEU A 304 -9.83 11.28 11.28
C LEU A 304 -10.80 10.25 10.67
N MET A 305 -11.46 9.42 11.49
CA MET A 305 -12.49 8.50 11.02
C MET A 305 -13.73 9.23 10.49
N GLU A 306 -14.20 10.27 11.18
CA GLU A 306 -15.29 11.11 10.70
C GLU A 306 -14.97 11.72 9.33
N MET A 307 -13.78 12.31 9.18
CA MET A 307 -13.31 12.87 7.91
C MET A 307 -13.21 11.81 6.81
N ALA A 308 -12.73 10.60 7.13
CA ALA A 308 -12.62 9.51 6.16
C ALA A 308 -14.00 9.03 5.67
N LEU A 309 -14.95 8.87 6.58
CA LEU A 309 -16.29 8.39 6.26
C LEU A 309 -17.16 9.47 5.55
N ALA A 310 -16.81 10.74 5.67
CA ALA A 310 -17.48 11.86 5.00
C ALA A 310 -17.10 12.01 3.52
N VAL A 311 -16.03 11.39 3.04
CA VAL A 311 -15.64 11.41 1.63
C VAL A 311 -16.67 10.63 0.81
N LYS A 312 -17.34 11.30 -0.14
CA LYS A 312 -18.40 10.71 -0.99
C LYS A 312 -17.86 10.27 -2.34
#